data_a1614f84ecbdc4b5bb3a47db468212a3
#
_entry.id   a1614f84ecbdc4b5bb3a47db468212a3
#
_cell.length_a   1.000
_cell.length_b   1.000
_cell.length_c   1.000
_cell.angle_alpha   90.00
_cell.angle_beta   90.00
_cell.angle_gamma   90.00
#
_symmetry.space_group_name_H-M   'P 1'
#
loop_
_entity.id
_entity.type
_entity.pdbx_description
1 polymer ?
#
loop_
_entity_poly.entity_id
_entity_poly.type
_entity_poly.pdbx_seq_one_letter_code
_entity_poly.pdbx_strand_id
1 'polypeptide(L)'
;MKKIIFAVLIIFLLTGCTAPDRTKETLEKAGYANIETGEYDFWSCGKDDDFATKFTADNPAGQRVSGTVCCGFLKGCTIRF
;
A
#
# COMPACT_ATOMS: atom_id res chain seq x y z
N MET A 1 -14.24 -21.62 17.94
CA MET A 1 -13.89 -21.73 16.54
C MET A 1 -14.67 -20.76 15.65
N LYS A 2 -16.00 -20.64 15.76
CA LYS A 2 -16.78 -19.73 14.92
C LYS A 2 -16.40 -18.25 15.10
N LYS A 3 -16.01 -17.83 16.31
CA LYS A 3 -15.60 -16.43 16.57
C LYS A 3 -14.27 -16.07 15.92
N ILE A 4 -13.34 -17.03 15.83
CA ILE A 4 -12.02 -16.81 15.21
C ILE A 4 -12.17 -16.65 13.70
N ILE A 5 -13.00 -17.46 13.06
CA ILE A 5 -13.27 -17.40 11.62
C ILE A 5 -13.91 -16.07 11.25
N PHE A 6 -14.84 -15.57 12.07
CA PHE A 6 -15.49 -14.30 11.84
C PHE A 6 -14.52 -13.12 11.97
N ALA A 7 -13.62 -13.16 12.95
CA ALA A 7 -12.60 -12.12 13.11
C ALA A 7 -11.61 -12.08 11.94
N VAL A 8 -11.19 -13.24 11.45
CA VAL A 8 -10.32 -13.35 10.27
C VAL A 8 -10.99 -12.78 9.03
N LEU A 9 -12.28 -13.02 8.85
CA LEU A 9 -13.07 -12.50 7.72
C LEU A 9 -13.17 -10.97 7.76
N ILE A 10 -13.37 -10.38 8.93
CA ILE A 10 -13.42 -8.92 9.10
C ILE A 10 -12.08 -8.28 8.79
N ILE A 11 -10.97 -8.86 9.27
CA ILE A 11 -9.61 -8.39 8.98
C ILE A 11 -9.34 -8.42 7.47
N PHE A 12 -9.77 -9.46 6.79
CA PHE A 12 -9.62 -9.62 5.34
C PHE A 12 -10.37 -8.51 4.58
N LEU A 13 -11.58 -8.17 5.01
CA LEU A 13 -12.39 -7.12 4.40
C LEU A 13 -11.79 -5.74 4.60
N LEU A 14 -11.19 -5.47 5.78
CA LEU A 14 -10.57 -4.18 6.09
C LEU A 14 -9.30 -3.92 5.29
N THR A 15 -8.61 -4.96 4.84
CA THR A 15 -7.40 -4.83 4.03
C THR A 15 -7.65 -4.88 2.53
N GLY A 16 -8.92 -5.01 2.09
CA GLY A 16 -9.28 -5.18 0.68
C GLY A 16 -8.95 -4.02 -0.23
N CYS A 17 -8.80 -2.79 0.29
CA CYS A 17 -8.52 -1.57 -0.49
C CYS A 17 -7.04 -1.16 -0.43
N THR A 18 -6.21 -1.89 0.30
CA THR A 18 -4.77 -1.66 0.38
C THR A 18 -4.03 -2.92 -0.06
N ALA A 19 -2.80 -2.73 -0.51
CA ALA A 19 -1.93 -3.83 -0.92
C ALA A 19 -0.55 -3.64 -0.30
N PRO A 20 -0.39 -3.92 1.02
CA PRO A 20 0.88 -3.65 1.72
C PRO A 20 2.06 -4.42 1.12
N ASP A 21 1.88 -5.67 0.73
CA ASP A 21 2.95 -6.48 0.15
C ASP A 21 3.40 -5.96 -1.21
N ARG A 22 2.47 -5.60 -2.07
CA ARG A 22 2.78 -5.00 -3.37
C ARG A 22 3.42 -3.63 -3.22
N THR A 23 2.97 -2.85 -2.24
CA THR A 23 3.51 -1.53 -1.92
C THR A 23 4.96 -1.65 -1.50
N LYS A 24 5.28 -2.54 -0.57
CA LYS A 24 6.65 -2.80 -0.13
C LYS A 24 7.53 -3.25 -1.28
N GLU A 25 7.08 -4.21 -2.07
CA GLU A 25 7.83 -4.72 -3.21
C GLU A 25 8.12 -3.62 -4.22
N THR A 26 7.14 -2.79 -4.55
CA THR A 26 7.28 -1.68 -5.47
C THR A 26 8.33 -0.68 -4.98
N LEU A 27 8.26 -0.31 -3.70
CA LEU A 27 9.20 0.63 -3.10
C LEU A 27 10.60 0.05 -3.00
N GLU A 28 10.74 -1.21 -2.62
CA GLU A 28 12.04 -1.88 -2.54
C GLU A 28 12.72 -1.94 -3.90
N LYS A 29 11.99 -2.26 -4.95
CA LYS A 29 12.52 -2.26 -6.33
C LYS A 29 12.95 -0.88 -6.79
N ALA A 30 12.34 0.17 -6.26
CA ALA A 30 12.70 1.55 -6.55
C ALA A 30 13.83 2.08 -5.66
N GLY A 31 14.38 1.26 -4.77
CA GLY A 31 15.51 1.62 -3.91
C GLY A 31 15.12 2.20 -2.55
N TYR A 32 13.86 2.14 -2.16
CA TYR A 32 13.40 2.61 -0.87
C TYR A 32 13.66 1.59 0.23
N ALA A 33 13.86 2.07 1.44
CA ALA A 33 14.15 1.24 2.62
C ALA A 33 13.35 1.70 3.82
N ASN A 34 13.32 0.89 4.87
CA ASN A 34 12.59 1.17 6.12
C ASN A 34 11.15 1.57 5.85
N ILE A 35 10.45 0.74 5.08
CA ILE A 35 9.12 1.02 4.55
C ILE A 35 8.06 0.73 5.60
N GLU A 36 7.22 1.71 5.89
CA GLU A 36 6.02 1.56 6.71
C GLU A 36 4.81 1.82 5.86
N THR A 37 3.88 0.87 5.81
CA THR A 37 2.63 1.02 5.07
C THR A 37 1.53 1.52 6.01
N GLY A 38 0.64 2.34 5.47
CA GLY A 38 -0.43 2.96 6.23
C GLY A 38 -1.81 2.68 5.64
N GLU A 39 -2.70 3.64 5.79
CA GLU A 39 -4.10 3.53 5.45
C GLU A 39 -4.36 3.70 3.96
N TYR A 40 -5.61 3.45 3.57
CA TYR A 40 -6.11 3.71 2.22
C TYR A 40 -6.16 5.22 1.97
N ASP A 41 -5.71 5.63 0.78
CA ASP A 41 -5.72 7.02 0.35
C ASP A 41 -6.75 7.22 -0.76
N PHE A 42 -7.83 7.93 -0.46
CA PHE A 42 -8.92 8.19 -1.41
C PHE A 42 -8.57 9.19 -2.50
N TRP A 43 -7.57 10.04 -2.29
CA TRP A 43 -7.39 11.25 -3.08
C TRP A 43 -6.21 11.22 -4.04
N SER A 44 -5.19 10.44 -3.71
CA SER A 44 -3.93 10.47 -4.46
C SER A 44 -3.93 9.58 -5.70
N CYS A 45 -4.86 8.65 -5.81
CA CYS A 45 -4.90 7.68 -6.89
C CYS A 45 -6.05 7.96 -7.86
N GLY A 46 -5.91 7.53 -9.10
CA GLY A 46 -6.93 7.65 -10.12
C GLY A 46 -8.06 6.65 -9.96
N LYS A 47 -9.13 6.83 -10.76
CA LYS A 47 -10.31 5.96 -10.74
C LYS A 47 -10.01 4.52 -11.16
N ASP A 48 -8.97 4.34 -11.97
CA ASP A 48 -8.58 3.03 -12.48
C ASP A 48 -7.65 2.26 -11.52
N ASP A 49 -7.27 2.89 -10.42
CA ASP A 49 -6.42 2.25 -9.41
C ASP A 49 -7.30 1.57 -8.35
N ASP A 50 -7.12 0.26 -8.20
CA ASP A 50 -7.90 -0.55 -7.27
C ASP A 50 -7.37 -0.47 -5.84
N PHE A 51 -6.07 -0.17 -5.69
CA PHE A 51 -5.41 -0.11 -4.39
C PHE A 51 -4.67 1.21 -4.25
N ALA A 52 -4.81 1.82 -3.10
CA ALA A 52 -4.15 3.08 -2.76
C ALA A 52 -3.62 2.96 -1.33
N THR A 53 -2.32 2.76 -1.17
CA THR A 53 -1.69 2.51 0.12
C THR A 53 -0.74 3.65 0.47
N LYS A 54 -1.01 4.35 1.56
CA LYS A 54 -0.09 5.34 2.10
C LYS A 54 1.17 4.66 2.61
N PHE A 55 2.30 5.33 2.50
CA PHE A 55 3.56 4.81 3.01
C PHE A 55 4.44 5.92 3.57
N THR A 56 5.38 5.53 4.41
CA THR A 56 6.53 6.33 4.82
C THR A 56 7.76 5.46 4.65
N ALA A 57 8.80 5.99 4.07
CA ALA A 57 10.00 5.22 3.77
C ALA A 57 11.22 6.15 3.59
N ASP A 58 12.41 5.55 3.62
CA ASP A 58 13.64 6.24 3.25
C ASP A 58 13.85 6.10 1.75
N ASN A 59 14.02 7.22 1.04
CA ASN A 59 14.26 7.20 -0.39
C ASN A 59 15.71 6.78 -0.70
N PRO A 60 16.08 6.58 -1.98
CA PRO A 60 17.44 6.20 -2.32
C PRO A 60 18.53 7.19 -1.87
N ALA A 61 18.16 8.45 -1.64
CA ALA A 61 19.08 9.47 -1.12
C ALA A 61 19.18 9.46 0.41
N GLY A 62 18.46 8.57 1.08
CA GLY A 62 18.48 8.45 2.54
C GLY A 62 17.54 9.40 3.28
N GLN A 63 16.65 10.09 2.56
CA GLN A 63 15.69 11.02 3.15
C GLN A 63 14.37 10.30 3.48
N ARG A 64 13.80 10.63 4.64
CA ARG A 64 12.49 10.09 5.03
C ARG A 64 11.38 10.84 4.29
N VAL A 65 10.60 10.10 3.52
CA VAL A 65 9.52 10.66 2.69
C VAL A 65 8.22 9.92 2.94
N SER A 66 7.10 10.59 2.67
CA SER A 66 5.77 10.00 2.74
C SER A 66 5.07 10.21 1.41
N GLY A 67 4.26 9.23 1.02
CA GLY A 67 3.51 9.28 -0.22
C GLY A 67 2.47 8.19 -0.28
N THR A 68 2.04 7.85 -1.49
CA THR A 68 1.05 6.81 -1.74
C THR A 68 1.47 5.96 -2.93
N VAL A 69 1.32 4.65 -2.80
CA VAL A 69 1.51 3.72 -3.92
C VAL A 69 0.13 3.37 -4.47
N CYS A 70 -0.07 3.65 -5.75
CA CYS A 70 -1.31 3.38 -6.46
C CYS A 70 -1.13 2.17 -7.35
N CYS A 71 -1.91 1.12 -7.13
CA CYS A 71 -1.82 -0.14 -7.86
C CYS A 71 -3.16 -0.48 -8.50
N GLY A 72 -3.14 -0.96 -9.73
CA GLY A 72 -4.31 -1.52 -10.39
C GLY A 72 -4.28 -3.04 -10.34
N PHE A 73 -5.46 -3.67 -10.46
CA PHE A 73 -5.59 -5.13 -10.41
C PHE A 73 -4.80 -5.82 -11.54
N LEU A 74 -4.87 -5.24 -12.74
CA LEU A 74 -4.16 -5.74 -13.92
C LEU A 74 -3.08 -4.76 -14.40
N LYS A 75 -2.78 -3.74 -13.62
CA LYS A 75 -1.77 -2.73 -13.92
C LYS A 75 -0.61 -2.87 -12.95
N GLY A 76 0.49 -2.21 -13.26
CA GLY A 76 1.56 -2.03 -12.31
C GLY A 76 1.22 -1.04 -11.21
N CYS A 77 2.19 -0.70 -10.39
CA CYS A 77 2.06 0.26 -9.32
C CYS A 77 2.84 1.53 -9.65
N THR A 78 2.31 2.69 -9.23
CA THR A 78 2.99 3.97 -9.32
C THR A 78 3.17 4.57 -7.93
N ILE A 79 4.29 5.25 -7.73
CA ILE A 79 4.59 5.95 -6.46
C ILE A 79 4.24 7.41 -6.66
N ARG A 80 3.40 7.96 -5.78
CA ARG A 80 2.97 9.36 -5.82
C ARG A 80 3.29 10.07 -4.51
N PHE A 81 3.68 11.30 -4.62
CA PHE A 81 4.02 12.15 -3.47
C PHE A 81 3.11 13.35 -3.32
#